data_df8086b6c0afc447b6aa21bc1d993af3
#
_entry.id   df8086b6c0afc447b6aa21bc1d993af3
#
_cell.length_a   1.000
_cell.length_b   1.000
_cell.length_c   1.000
_cell.angle_alpha   90.00
_cell.angle_beta   90.00
_cell.angle_gamma   90.00
#
_symmetry.space_group_name_H-M   'P 1'
#
loop_
_entity.id
_entity.type
_entity.pdbx_description
1 polymer ?
#
loop_
_entity_poly.entity_id
_entity_poly.type
_entity_poly.pdbx_seq_one_letter_code
_entity_poly.pdbx_strand_id
1 'polypeptide(L)'
;MDETSKRKRIDSDFDSDAEYYESLTNWLKKNPINWSETYQYWGANRPRHSACKLIKAIILSVYDFHRNRRKKIHGSLKCEENYLLRVKPEGNFEVKLVHKVEDGDISTKTKKVDIEDMLSIIFDKILAGVPRSCYAQDLKCLHALIKNCDGSYSDWSYIIGHPSLWHYENRINFICRLHRLLKNDRVRCRIRSKLEDMNESLGDWRELIPTTFHDFLYRDDGGMYRKYGKTASEHLRFFRNFLSHFRNHYCNLRQERHEDEKYAEFLLSEIPTNFVVKLFEMVMADKSLRRKFFHIHELV
;
A
#
# COMPACT_ATOMS: atom_id res chain seq x y z
N MET A 1 9.45 39.96 41.05
CA MET A 1 8.36 40.01 40.04
C MET A 1 8.44 38.75 39.25
N ASP A 2 7.50 37.93 39.50
CA ASP A 2 7.51 36.49 39.22
C ASP A 2 6.89 36.23 37.84
N GLU A 3 7.72 35.83 36.87
CA GLU A 3 7.23 35.35 35.57
C GLU A 3 6.89 33.87 35.68
N THR A 4 5.77 33.61 36.34
CA THR A 4 5.20 32.26 36.38
C THR A 4 4.64 31.88 35.01
N SER A 5 5.41 31.03 34.35
CA SER A 5 5.09 30.05 33.34
C SER A 5 3.57 29.72 33.26
N LYS A 6 2.88 30.29 32.27
CA LYS A 6 1.60 29.77 31.80
C LYS A 6 1.84 28.51 30.99
N ARG A 7 2.09 27.39 31.65
CA ARG A 7 1.88 26.07 31.04
C ARG A 7 0.38 25.93 30.80
N LYS A 8 -0.06 26.10 29.53
CA LYS A 8 -1.40 25.74 29.10
C LYS A 8 -1.63 24.27 29.44
N ARG A 9 -2.64 24.03 30.26
CA ARG A 9 -3.18 22.69 30.52
C ARG A 9 -3.42 21.99 29.20
N ILE A 10 -2.70 20.92 28.97
CA ILE A 10 -3.03 19.87 27.99
C ILE A 10 -4.33 19.28 28.51
N ASP A 11 -5.38 19.33 27.69
CA ASP A 11 -6.70 18.80 28.04
C ASP A 11 -6.55 17.38 28.61
N SER A 12 -7.22 17.15 29.73
CA SER A 12 -7.11 15.99 30.62
C SER A 12 -7.74 14.70 30.09
N ASP A 13 -7.87 14.55 28.77
CA ASP A 13 -8.25 13.30 28.12
C ASP A 13 -7.04 12.42 27.76
N PHE A 14 -5.87 12.72 28.31
CA PHE A 14 -4.76 11.78 28.35
C PHE A 14 -5.05 10.76 29.43
N ASP A 15 -5.76 9.69 29.04
CA ASP A 15 -5.92 8.46 29.78
C ASP A 15 -4.58 8.01 30.37
N SER A 16 -4.63 7.28 31.50
CA SER A 16 -3.53 6.62 32.21
C SER A 16 -2.58 5.76 31.36
N ASP A 17 -2.89 5.60 30.07
CA ASP A 17 -2.10 4.91 29.06
C ASP A 17 -0.96 5.75 28.44
N ALA A 18 -0.71 6.97 28.91
CA ALA A 18 0.36 7.83 28.37
C ALA A 18 1.78 7.23 28.54
N GLU A 19 1.95 6.27 29.45
CA GLU A 19 3.22 5.57 29.67
C GLU A 19 3.67 4.67 28.50
N TYR A 20 2.78 4.37 27.56
CA TYR A 20 3.03 3.39 26.48
C TYR A 20 3.34 4.01 25.11
N TYR A 21 3.29 5.33 24.97
CA TYR A 21 3.60 6.00 23.72
C TYR A 21 5.02 6.54 23.72
N GLU A 22 5.76 6.29 22.64
CA GLU A 22 7.05 6.91 22.40
C GLU A 22 7.08 7.69 21.08
N SER A 23 7.98 8.67 20.95
CA SER A 23 8.11 9.42 19.70
C SER A 23 8.64 8.53 18.58
N LEU A 24 8.24 8.82 17.33
CA LEU A 24 8.73 8.14 16.14
C LEU A 24 10.26 8.18 16.08
N THR A 25 10.89 9.31 16.43
CA THR A 25 12.35 9.46 16.52
C THR A 25 12.97 8.42 17.44
N ASN A 26 12.45 8.27 18.66
CA ASN A 26 13.00 7.33 19.63
C ASN A 26 12.77 5.89 19.20
N TRP A 27 11.59 5.62 18.65
CA TRP A 27 11.26 4.30 18.17
C TRP A 27 12.17 3.86 17.00
N LEU A 28 12.41 4.75 16.01
CA LEU A 28 13.32 4.47 14.89
C LEU A 28 14.77 4.28 15.34
N LYS A 29 15.24 5.01 16.36
CA LYS A 29 16.57 4.81 16.95
C LYS A 29 16.72 3.45 17.60
N LYS A 30 15.70 2.97 18.33
CA LYS A 30 15.69 1.66 18.99
C LYS A 30 15.52 0.51 18.00
N ASN A 31 14.88 0.76 16.89
CA ASN A 31 14.58 -0.21 15.84
C ASN A 31 15.25 0.21 14.51
N PRO A 32 16.59 0.24 14.44
CA PRO A 32 17.33 0.57 13.23
C PRO A 32 17.23 -0.59 12.25
N ILE A 33 16.12 -0.68 11.54
CA ILE A 33 15.83 -1.82 10.68
C ILE A 33 15.95 -1.37 9.23
N ASN A 34 16.44 -2.29 8.40
CA ASN A 34 16.20 -2.21 6.96
C ASN A 34 14.69 -2.40 6.72
N TRP A 35 13.96 -1.29 6.62
CA TRP A 35 12.51 -1.26 6.43
C TRP A 35 12.05 -1.69 5.05
N SER A 36 13.01 -1.89 4.13
CA SER A 36 12.74 -2.37 2.79
C SER A 36 13.34 -3.76 2.59
N GLU A 37 12.77 -4.49 1.67
CA GLU A 37 13.31 -5.74 1.15
C GLU A 37 13.76 -5.50 -0.28
N THR A 38 15.02 -5.88 -0.56
CA THR A 38 15.56 -5.84 -1.91
C THR A 38 15.37 -7.19 -2.56
N TYR A 39 14.69 -7.20 -3.69
CA TYR A 39 14.54 -8.39 -4.50
C TYR A 39 15.70 -8.44 -5.50
N GLN A 40 16.61 -9.39 -5.30
CA GLN A 40 17.92 -9.43 -5.96
C GLN A 40 17.88 -9.38 -7.50
N TYR A 41 16.85 -9.95 -8.10
CA TYR A 41 16.75 -10.04 -9.56
C TYR A 41 16.44 -8.72 -10.28
N TRP A 42 15.81 -7.75 -9.59
CA TRP A 42 15.30 -6.54 -10.24
C TRP A 42 15.83 -5.25 -9.60
N GLY A 43 16.61 -5.37 -8.51
CA GLY A 43 17.05 -4.21 -7.74
C GLY A 43 15.88 -3.36 -7.17
N ALA A 44 14.67 -3.89 -7.20
CA ALA A 44 13.50 -3.18 -6.71
C ALA A 44 13.29 -3.43 -5.22
N ASN A 45 12.92 -2.38 -4.49
CA ASN A 45 12.71 -2.42 -3.05
C ASN A 45 11.25 -2.20 -2.71
N ARG A 46 10.72 -3.06 -1.86
CA ARG A 46 9.42 -2.92 -1.21
C ARG A 46 9.56 -2.72 0.28
N PRO A 47 8.63 -1.97 0.90
CA PRO A 47 8.57 -1.92 2.35
C PRO A 47 8.29 -3.31 2.93
N ARG A 48 8.96 -3.66 4.03
CA ARG A 48 8.59 -4.84 4.81
C ARG A 48 7.20 -4.69 5.38
N HIS A 49 6.57 -5.79 5.74
CA HIS A 49 5.20 -5.77 6.27
C HIS A 49 5.04 -4.87 7.51
N SER A 50 6.01 -4.89 8.42
CA SER A 50 6.05 -3.97 9.58
C SER A 50 6.10 -2.50 9.16
N ALA A 51 6.91 -2.18 8.14
CA ALA A 51 6.97 -0.83 7.58
C ALA A 51 5.63 -0.42 6.93
N CYS A 52 4.99 -1.33 6.18
CA CYS A 52 3.67 -1.09 5.60
C CYS A 52 2.62 -0.78 6.69
N LYS A 53 2.64 -1.51 7.80
CA LYS A 53 1.76 -1.27 8.95
C LYS A 53 2.00 0.11 9.57
N LEU A 54 3.26 0.48 9.79
CA LEU A 54 3.62 1.79 10.34
C LEU A 54 3.23 2.92 9.39
N ILE A 55 3.56 2.80 8.11
CA ILE A 55 3.19 3.79 7.08
C ILE A 55 1.67 3.96 7.05
N LYS A 56 0.92 2.87 7.05
CA LYS A 56 -0.55 2.91 7.06
C LYS A 56 -1.08 3.62 8.32
N ALA A 57 -0.51 3.35 9.49
CA ALA A 57 -0.91 4.00 10.75
C ALA A 57 -0.65 5.52 10.73
N ILE A 58 0.49 5.96 10.15
CA ILE A 58 0.79 7.38 9.97
C ILE A 58 -0.20 8.03 9.01
N ILE A 59 -0.46 7.41 7.86
CA ILE A 59 -1.44 7.91 6.88
C ILE A 59 -2.81 8.06 7.53
N LEU A 60 -3.26 7.05 8.28
CA LEU A 60 -4.54 7.09 8.98
C LEU A 60 -4.59 8.21 10.03
N SER A 61 -3.52 8.43 10.80
CA SER A 61 -3.48 9.48 11.82
C SER A 61 -3.62 10.89 11.21
N VAL A 62 -2.97 11.13 10.06
CA VAL A 62 -3.09 12.41 9.33
C VAL A 62 -4.49 12.57 8.70
N TYR A 63 -5.01 11.49 8.11
CA TYR A 63 -6.38 11.47 7.60
C TYR A 63 -7.41 11.81 8.68
N ASP A 64 -7.34 11.15 9.84
CA ASP A 64 -8.26 11.37 10.96
C ASP A 64 -8.13 12.79 11.52
N PHE A 65 -6.93 13.31 11.59
CA PHE A 65 -6.70 14.71 11.97
C PHE A 65 -7.41 15.68 11.01
N HIS A 66 -7.24 15.51 9.69
CA HIS A 66 -7.90 16.35 8.69
C HIS A 66 -9.42 16.18 8.65
N ARG A 67 -9.94 14.97 8.96
CA ARG A 67 -11.36 14.68 9.03
C ARG A 67 -12.03 15.31 10.25
N ASN A 68 -11.45 15.11 11.41
CA ASN A 68 -12.05 15.49 12.70
C ASN A 68 -11.88 16.98 13.00
N ARG A 69 -10.84 17.60 12.48
CA ARG A 69 -10.52 19.00 12.71
C ARG A 69 -10.61 19.82 11.43
N ARG A 70 -11.81 19.88 10.84
CA ARG A 70 -12.09 20.48 9.52
C ARG A 70 -11.53 21.89 9.30
N LYS A 71 -11.08 22.58 10.35
CA LYS A 71 -10.56 23.95 10.30
C LYS A 71 -9.14 24.08 10.87
N LYS A 72 -8.39 23.00 11.03
CA LYS A 72 -7.06 23.06 11.66
C LYS A 72 -6.03 22.31 10.83
N ILE A 73 -4.89 22.94 10.63
CA ILE A 73 -3.68 22.33 10.09
C ILE A 73 -2.77 21.98 11.26
N HIS A 74 -1.97 20.97 11.08
CA HIS A 74 -0.93 20.64 12.07
C HIS A 74 0.26 21.58 11.94
N GLY A 75 0.68 21.89 10.71
CA GLY A 75 1.75 22.84 10.39
C GLY A 75 3.16 22.40 10.77
N SER A 76 3.33 21.19 11.31
CA SER A 76 4.62 20.68 11.82
C SER A 76 4.78 19.17 11.66
N LEU A 77 4.11 18.56 10.69
CA LEU A 77 4.17 17.10 10.48
C LEU A 77 5.52 16.62 9.93
N LYS A 78 6.39 17.52 9.52
CA LYS A 78 7.78 17.21 9.15
C LYS A 78 8.62 16.78 10.34
N CYS A 79 8.23 17.13 11.57
CA CYS A 79 8.94 16.76 12.78
C CYS A 79 8.50 15.38 13.27
N GLU A 80 9.43 14.41 13.30
CA GLU A 80 9.19 13.04 13.76
C GLU A 80 8.68 12.95 15.20
N GLU A 81 9.03 13.95 16.04
CA GLU A 81 8.61 14.01 17.44
C GLU A 81 7.11 14.28 17.60
N ASN A 82 6.46 14.77 16.54
CA ASN A 82 5.03 15.00 16.54
C ASN A 82 4.20 13.72 16.29
N TYR A 83 4.85 12.59 16.05
CA TYR A 83 4.21 11.29 15.92
C TYR A 83 4.53 10.45 17.18
N LEU A 84 3.53 10.18 17.97
CA LEU A 84 3.63 9.25 19.11
C LEU A 84 3.14 7.87 18.69
N LEU A 85 3.97 6.86 18.89
CA LEU A 85 3.72 5.48 18.52
C LEU A 85 3.44 4.61 19.72
N ARG A 86 2.49 3.70 19.56
CA ARG A 86 2.31 2.52 20.41
C ARG A 86 2.26 1.28 19.52
N VAL A 87 3.05 0.27 19.86
CA VAL A 87 2.97 -1.04 19.22
C VAL A 87 1.94 -1.87 19.98
N LYS A 88 0.90 -2.32 19.29
CA LYS A 88 -0.14 -3.19 19.85
C LYS A 88 0.35 -4.65 19.95
N PRO A 89 -0.23 -5.48 20.83
CA PRO A 89 0.19 -6.88 21.01
C PRO A 89 0.21 -7.70 19.71
N GLU A 90 -0.71 -7.41 18.80
CA GLU A 90 -0.80 -8.05 17.48
C GLU A 90 0.22 -7.50 16.45
N GLY A 91 1.16 -6.67 16.90
CA GLY A 91 2.19 -6.06 16.05
C GLY A 91 1.68 -4.99 15.08
N ASN A 92 0.49 -4.44 15.33
CA ASN A 92 0.00 -3.26 14.64
C ASN A 92 0.49 -1.99 15.34
N PHE A 93 0.52 -0.89 14.61
CA PHE A 93 0.88 0.42 15.15
C PHE A 93 -0.37 1.26 15.39
N GLU A 94 -0.36 1.98 16.49
CA GLU A 94 -1.23 3.10 16.74
C GLU A 94 -0.38 4.37 16.74
N VAL A 95 -0.81 5.39 16.00
CA VAL A 95 -0.09 6.66 15.89
C VAL A 95 -1.01 7.79 16.32
N LYS A 96 -0.56 8.59 17.27
CA LYS A 96 -1.21 9.82 17.70
C LYS A 96 -0.35 11.01 17.28
N LEU A 97 -0.98 12.04 16.74
CA LEU A 97 -0.30 13.29 16.43
C LEU A 97 -0.29 14.21 17.67
N VAL A 98 0.88 14.75 18.02
CA VAL A 98 1.01 15.76 19.07
C VAL A 98 0.53 17.08 18.52
N HIS A 99 -0.46 17.67 19.18
CA HIS A 99 -1.08 18.88 18.70
C HIS A 99 -0.23 20.12 19.00
N LYS A 100 0.44 20.68 17.98
CA LYS A 100 0.65 22.11 17.88
C LYS A 100 -0.40 22.64 16.91
N VAL A 101 -1.49 23.18 17.44
CA VAL A 101 -2.52 23.76 16.60
C VAL A 101 -2.13 25.20 16.33
N GLU A 102 -1.77 25.52 15.11
CA GLU A 102 -1.76 26.89 14.64
C GLU A 102 -3.17 27.23 14.15
N ASP A 103 -3.79 28.23 14.78
CA ASP A 103 -5.05 28.81 14.32
C ASP A 103 -4.76 29.58 13.01
N GLY A 104 -4.96 28.96 11.89
CA GLY A 104 -4.76 29.54 10.57
C GLY A 104 -5.94 29.27 9.66
N ASP A 105 -6.10 30.12 8.68
CA ASP A 105 -7.15 29.97 7.67
C ASP A 105 -6.86 28.72 6.80
N ILE A 106 -7.79 27.77 6.81
CA ILE A 106 -7.60 26.48 6.16
C ILE A 106 -8.03 26.59 4.71
N SER A 107 -7.04 26.81 3.91
CA SER A 107 -7.11 26.58 2.49
C SER A 107 -6.68 25.15 2.13
N THR A 108 -7.05 24.66 0.94
CA THR A 108 -6.49 23.43 0.35
C THR A 108 -4.96 23.46 0.36
N LYS A 109 -4.35 24.64 0.32
CA LYS A 109 -2.90 24.88 0.36
C LYS A 109 -2.27 24.40 1.67
N THR A 110 -2.94 24.58 2.80
CA THR A 110 -2.41 24.23 4.13
C THR A 110 -2.50 22.72 4.41
N LYS A 111 -3.58 22.06 4.00
CA LYS A 111 -3.65 20.58 4.04
C LYS A 111 -2.57 19.94 3.21
N LYS A 112 -2.24 20.55 2.08
CA LYS A 112 -1.19 20.06 1.20
C LYS A 112 0.18 20.07 1.87
N VAL A 113 0.48 21.07 2.69
CA VAL A 113 1.73 21.11 3.49
C VAL A 113 1.81 19.92 4.44
N ASP A 114 0.74 19.64 5.19
CA ASP A 114 0.70 18.47 6.08
C ASP A 114 0.89 17.15 5.33
N ILE A 115 0.31 17.03 4.12
CA ILE A 115 0.46 15.85 3.27
C ILE A 115 1.90 15.72 2.73
N GLU A 116 2.53 16.81 2.33
CA GLU A 116 3.92 16.85 1.87
C GLU A 116 4.88 16.52 3.02
N ASP A 117 4.63 17.03 4.22
CA ASP A 117 5.39 16.71 5.43
C ASP A 117 5.27 15.22 5.78
N MET A 118 4.05 14.65 5.75
CA MET A 118 3.82 13.21 5.93
C MET A 118 4.56 12.39 4.87
N LEU A 119 4.55 12.84 3.62
CA LEU A 119 5.29 12.19 2.53
C LEU A 119 6.79 12.11 2.86
N SER A 120 7.37 13.21 3.35
CA SER A 120 8.78 13.26 3.78
C SER A 120 9.05 12.29 4.94
N ILE A 121 8.18 12.21 5.94
CA ILE A 121 8.32 11.23 7.04
C ILE A 121 8.34 9.80 6.50
N ILE A 122 7.44 9.46 5.59
CA ILE A 122 7.35 8.10 5.03
C ILE A 122 8.61 7.76 4.20
N PHE A 123 8.97 8.62 3.26
CA PHE A 123 9.97 8.27 2.24
C PHE A 123 11.40 8.68 2.61
N ASP A 124 11.59 9.70 3.44
CA ASP A 124 12.91 10.20 3.79
C ASP A 124 13.35 9.75 5.19
N LYS A 125 12.42 9.27 6.04
CA LYS A 125 12.73 8.82 7.40
C LYS A 125 12.48 7.32 7.59
N ILE A 126 11.27 6.82 7.30
CA ILE A 126 10.94 5.40 7.48
C ILE A 126 11.62 4.55 6.42
N LEU A 127 11.58 4.97 5.16
CA LEU A 127 12.22 4.27 4.04
C LEU A 127 13.61 4.82 3.72
N ALA A 128 14.24 5.50 4.68
CA ALA A 128 15.58 6.05 4.53
C ALA A 128 16.61 4.98 4.13
N GLY A 129 17.58 5.38 3.33
CA GLY A 129 18.66 4.50 2.88
C GLY A 129 18.39 3.73 1.58
N VAL A 130 17.17 3.79 1.05
CA VAL A 130 16.85 3.22 -0.26
C VAL A 130 16.67 4.34 -1.28
N PRO A 131 17.45 4.38 -2.36
CA PRO A 131 17.24 5.34 -3.43
C PRO A 131 15.84 5.20 -4.04
N ARG A 132 15.15 6.32 -4.27
CA ARG A 132 13.78 6.31 -4.85
C ARG A 132 13.73 5.63 -6.23
N SER A 133 14.83 5.67 -7.00
CA SER A 133 14.96 4.95 -8.27
C SER A 133 14.80 3.43 -8.12
N CYS A 134 15.21 2.90 -6.96
CA CYS A 134 15.15 1.47 -6.63
C CYS A 134 13.81 1.04 -6.01
N TYR A 135 12.84 1.95 -5.84
CA TYR A 135 11.52 1.54 -5.32
C TYR A 135 10.78 0.69 -6.34
N ALA A 136 10.08 -0.31 -5.82
CA ALA A 136 9.09 -1.06 -6.59
C ALA A 136 8.07 -0.11 -7.22
N GLN A 137 7.56 -0.47 -8.38
CA GLN A 137 6.74 0.44 -9.16
C GLN A 137 5.42 0.79 -8.48
N ASP A 138 4.82 -0.13 -7.72
CA ASP A 138 3.63 0.13 -6.92
C ASP A 138 3.91 1.16 -5.81
N LEU A 139 5.09 1.14 -5.21
CA LEU A 139 5.51 2.13 -4.21
C LEU A 139 5.73 3.52 -4.84
N LYS A 140 6.26 3.57 -6.07
CA LYS A 140 6.36 4.82 -6.85
C LYS A 140 4.98 5.41 -7.14
N CYS A 141 3.99 4.55 -7.42
CA CYS A 141 2.60 4.97 -7.60
C CYS A 141 2.01 5.54 -6.31
N LEU A 142 2.20 4.89 -5.16
CA LEU A 142 1.77 5.45 -3.87
C LEU A 142 2.42 6.81 -3.61
N HIS A 143 3.73 6.95 -3.84
CA HIS A 143 4.42 8.23 -3.68
C HIS A 143 3.79 9.32 -4.55
N ALA A 144 3.55 9.03 -5.83
CA ALA A 144 2.92 9.99 -6.76
C ALA A 144 1.49 10.33 -6.34
N LEU A 145 0.72 9.34 -5.87
CA LEU A 145 -0.64 9.52 -5.40
C LEU A 145 -0.69 10.45 -4.18
N ILE A 146 0.17 10.24 -3.18
CA ILE A 146 0.25 11.11 -1.99
C ILE A 146 0.70 12.51 -2.40
N LYS A 147 1.72 12.64 -3.26
CA LYS A 147 2.23 13.93 -3.73
C LYS A 147 1.17 14.78 -4.44
N ASN A 148 0.26 14.13 -5.17
CA ASN A 148 -0.80 14.79 -5.93
C ASN A 148 -2.13 14.90 -5.17
N CYS A 149 -2.20 14.38 -3.93
CA CYS A 149 -3.39 14.42 -3.10
C CYS A 149 -3.78 15.86 -2.77
N ASP A 150 -5.05 16.19 -2.97
CA ASP A 150 -5.63 17.48 -2.61
C ASP A 150 -6.32 17.47 -1.23
N GLY A 151 -6.29 16.31 -0.55
CA GLY A 151 -6.94 16.09 0.74
C GLY A 151 -8.42 15.75 0.63
N SER A 152 -8.92 15.42 -0.57
CA SER A 152 -10.29 14.93 -0.78
C SER A 152 -10.49 13.54 -0.13
N TYR A 153 -11.72 13.24 0.25
CA TYR A 153 -12.06 11.90 0.75
C TYR A 153 -11.76 10.79 -0.28
N SER A 154 -11.96 11.11 -1.55
CA SER A 154 -11.65 10.18 -2.63
C SER A 154 -10.18 9.79 -2.61
N ASP A 155 -9.28 10.77 -2.61
CA ASP A 155 -7.84 10.56 -2.65
C ASP A 155 -7.36 9.76 -1.43
N TRP A 156 -7.83 10.10 -0.23
CA TRP A 156 -7.50 9.36 0.97
C TRP A 156 -7.91 7.90 0.89
N SER A 157 -9.06 7.59 0.28
CA SER A 157 -9.49 6.19 0.14
C SER A 157 -8.57 5.38 -0.78
N TYR A 158 -8.01 6.00 -1.82
CA TYR A 158 -7.01 5.38 -2.69
C TYR A 158 -5.66 5.22 -1.98
N ILE A 159 -5.23 6.22 -1.20
CA ILE A 159 -3.97 6.18 -0.46
C ILE A 159 -3.99 5.10 0.61
N ILE A 160 -5.03 5.08 1.47
CA ILE A 160 -5.16 4.14 2.59
C ILE A 160 -5.30 2.70 2.10
N GLY A 161 -6.05 2.52 1.01
CA GLY A 161 -6.28 1.21 0.39
C GLY A 161 -5.20 0.76 -0.59
N HIS A 162 -4.12 1.49 -0.77
CA HIS A 162 -3.16 1.24 -1.85
C HIS A 162 -2.45 -0.11 -1.73
N PRO A 163 -2.34 -0.92 -2.81
CA PRO A 163 -1.77 -2.26 -2.78
C PRO A 163 -0.32 -2.35 -2.30
N SER A 164 0.48 -1.29 -2.45
CA SER A 164 1.86 -1.27 -1.95
C SER A 164 1.96 -1.41 -0.42
N LEU A 165 0.86 -1.13 0.29
CA LEU A 165 0.75 -1.26 1.75
C LEU A 165 0.16 -2.61 2.19
N TRP A 166 -0.19 -3.48 1.25
CA TRP A 166 -0.76 -4.78 1.57
C TRP A 166 0.33 -5.82 1.82
N HIS A 167 0.02 -6.76 2.72
CA HIS A 167 0.75 -8.01 2.79
C HIS A 167 0.60 -8.77 1.46
N TYR A 168 1.60 -9.54 1.06
CA TYR A 168 1.57 -10.30 -0.21
C TYR A 168 0.35 -11.22 -0.32
N GLU A 169 -0.07 -11.86 0.78
CA GLU A 169 -1.27 -12.70 0.80
C GLU A 169 -2.55 -11.93 0.46
N ASN A 170 -2.65 -10.66 0.89
CA ASN A 170 -3.80 -9.83 0.58
C ASN A 170 -3.85 -9.50 -0.91
N ARG A 171 -2.69 -9.32 -1.54
CA ARG A 171 -2.60 -9.14 -3.00
C ARG A 171 -3.01 -10.41 -3.74
N ILE A 172 -2.52 -11.57 -3.32
CA ILE A 172 -2.92 -12.87 -3.87
C ILE A 172 -4.44 -13.07 -3.74
N ASN A 173 -4.98 -12.82 -2.55
CA ASN A 173 -6.41 -12.94 -2.28
C ASN A 173 -7.24 -11.98 -3.14
N PHE A 174 -6.77 -10.75 -3.34
CA PHE A 174 -7.43 -9.78 -4.22
C PHE A 174 -7.51 -10.28 -5.67
N ILE A 175 -6.40 -10.77 -6.22
CA ILE A 175 -6.33 -11.33 -7.58
C ILE A 175 -7.27 -12.53 -7.73
N CYS A 176 -7.21 -13.47 -6.79
CA CYS A 176 -8.05 -14.67 -6.81
C CYS A 176 -9.53 -14.30 -6.70
N ARG A 177 -9.89 -13.34 -5.86
CA ARG A 177 -11.25 -12.84 -5.68
C ARG A 177 -11.76 -12.15 -6.94
N LEU A 178 -10.95 -11.29 -7.55
CA LEU A 178 -11.31 -10.60 -8.79
C LEU A 178 -11.54 -11.60 -9.93
N HIS A 179 -10.63 -12.56 -10.10
CA HIS A 179 -10.81 -13.63 -11.09
C HIS A 179 -12.08 -14.46 -10.84
N ARG A 180 -12.42 -14.75 -9.58
CA ARG A 180 -13.65 -15.48 -9.23
C ARG A 180 -14.90 -14.69 -9.63
N LEU A 181 -14.89 -13.36 -9.51
CA LEU A 181 -16.00 -12.52 -9.94
C LEU A 181 -16.23 -12.53 -11.45
N LEU A 182 -15.20 -12.83 -12.25
CA LEU A 182 -15.38 -13.04 -13.70
C LEU A 182 -16.23 -14.26 -14.05
N LYS A 183 -16.43 -15.19 -13.12
CA LYS A 183 -17.34 -16.33 -13.28
C LYS A 183 -18.79 -16.00 -12.93
N ASN A 184 -19.04 -14.83 -12.34
CA ASN A 184 -20.38 -14.39 -11.95
C ASN A 184 -20.99 -13.52 -13.05
N ASP A 185 -22.00 -13.99 -13.74
CA ASP A 185 -22.58 -13.36 -14.94
C ASP A 185 -23.04 -11.91 -14.69
N ARG A 186 -23.56 -11.60 -13.49
CA ARG A 186 -24.04 -10.24 -13.17
C ARG A 186 -22.93 -9.18 -13.11
N VAL A 187 -21.70 -9.57 -12.86
CA VAL A 187 -20.56 -8.65 -12.68
C VAL A 187 -19.54 -8.80 -13.80
N ARG A 188 -19.55 -9.96 -14.47
CA ARG A 188 -18.59 -10.37 -15.51
C ARG A 188 -18.45 -9.33 -16.62
N CYS A 189 -19.57 -8.91 -17.22
CA CYS A 189 -19.54 -7.96 -18.35
C CYS A 189 -18.89 -6.65 -17.96
N ARG A 190 -19.20 -6.13 -16.76
CA ARG A 190 -18.63 -4.88 -16.24
C ARG A 190 -17.13 -4.99 -15.98
N ILE A 191 -16.67 -6.07 -15.36
CA ILE A 191 -15.24 -6.27 -15.12
C ILE A 191 -14.51 -6.48 -16.45
N ARG A 192 -15.07 -7.24 -17.39
CA ARG A 192 -14.46 -7.46 -18.71
C ARG A 192 -14.28 -6.17 -19.48
N SER A 193 -15.32 -5.34 -19.59
CA SER A 193 -15.21 -4.05 -20.27
C SER A 193 -14.05 -3.21 -19.69
N LYS A 194 -13.96 -3.12 -18.36
CA LYS A 194 -12.87 -2.38 -17.72
C LYS A 194 -11.48 -3.00 -17.92
N LEU A 195 -11.40 -4.32 -17.99
CA LEU A 195 -10.15 -5.00 -18.34
C LEU A 195 -9.78 -4.77 -19.82
N GLU A 196 -10.76 -4.67 -20.72
CA GLU A 196 -10.55 -4.32 -22.12
C GLU A 196 -9.96 -2.92 -22.26
N ASP A 197 -10.46 -1.94 -21.48
CA ASP A 197 -9.92 -0.59 -21.42
C ASP A 197 -8.44 -0.53 -20.97
N MET A 198 -7.99 -1.54 -20.24
CA MET A 198 -6.60 -1.65 -19.76
C MET A 198 -5.64 -2.22 -20.81
N ASN A 199 -6.13 -2.88 -21.85
CA ASN A 199 -5.29 -3.63 -22.79
C ASN A 199 -4.21 -2.77 -23.45
N GLU A 200 -4.55 -1.55 -23.90
CA GLU A 200 -3.60 -0.64 -24.52
C GLU A 200 -2.46 -0.25 -23.58
N SER A 201 -2.78 -0.06 -22.30
CA SER A 201 -1.82 0.38 -21.28
C SER A 201 -0.90 -0.74 -20.78
N LEU A 202 -1.22 -2.01 -21.05
CA LEU A 202 -0.43 -3.16 -20.62
C LEU A 202 0.59 -3.62 -21.66
N GLY A 203 0.37 -3.33 -22.95
CA GLY A 203 1.19 -3.85 -24.03
C GLY A 203 1.16 -5.39 -24.08
N ASP A 204 2.22 -6.00 -24.59
CA ASP A 204 2.38 -7.46 -24.52
C ASP A 204 3.04 -7.88 -23.21
N TRP A 205 2.25 -8.03 -22.18
CA TRP A 205 2.71 -8.40 -20.84
C TRP A 205 3.49 -9.73 -20.80
N ARG A 206 3.30 -10.61 -21.79
CA ARG A 206 3.96 -11.93 -21.86
C ARG A 206 5.45 -11.81 -22.14
N GLU A 207 5.85 -10.77 -22.87
CA GLU A 207 7.26 -10.48 -23.17
C GLU A 207 8.03 -10.00 -21.92
N LEU A 208 7.30 -9.55 -20.90
CA LEU A 208 7.88 -9.07 -19.66
C LEU A 208 8.03 -10.19 -18.61
N ILE A 209 7.41 -11.36 -18.83
CA ILE A 209 7.52 -12.49 -17.91
C ILE A 209 8.94 -13.07 -17.97
N PRO A 210 9.62 -13.26 -16.82
CA PRO A 210 10.94 -13.89 -16.80
C PRO A 210 10.93 -15.26 -17.45
N THR A 211 12.01 -15.57 -18.16
CA THR A 211 12.17 -16.86 -18.87
C THR A 211 12.00 -18.07 -17.96
N THR A 212 12.34 -17.92 -16.67
CA THR A 212 12.14 -18.96 -15.64
C THR A 212 10.68 -19.35 -15.46
N PHE A 213 9.73 -18.49 -15.87
CA PHE A 213 8.28 -18.73 -15.76
C PHE A 213 7.62 -19.03 -17.11
N HIS A 214 8.39 -19.10 -18.18
CA HIS A 214 7.85 -19.36 -19.52
C HIS A 214 7.15 -20.72 -19.60
N ASP A 215 7.56 -21.72 -18.83
CA ASP A 215 6.87 -23.01 -18.78
C ASP A 215 5.40 -22.86 -18.34
N PHE A 216 5.09 -21.90 -17.47
CA PHE A 216 3.71 -21.61 -17.05
C PHE A 216 2.91 -20.88 -18.13
N LEU A 217 3.57 -20.10 -18.98
CA LEU A 217 2.93 -19.41 -20.09
C LEU A 217 2.53 -20.36 -21.20
N TYR A 218 3.32 -21.39 -21.43
CA TYR A 218 3.27 -22.22 -22.62
C TYR A 218 2.86 -23.66 -22.36
N ARG A 219 2.90 -24.14 -21.11
CA ARG A 219 2.50 -25.50 -20.74
C ARG A 219 1.04 -25.58 -20.33
N ASP A 220 0.39 -26.62 -20.81
CA ASP A 220 -0.93 -27.03 -20.37
C ASP A 220 -0.82 -28.34 -19.56
N ASP A 221 -1.78 -28.60 -18.71
CA ASP A 221 -1.87 -29.83 -17.90
C ASP A 221 -2.03 -31.12 -18.73
N GLY A 222 -2.25 -31.01 -20.04
CA GLY A 222 -2.42 -32.12 -20.99
C GLY A 222 -1.35 -32.21 -22.08
N GLY A 223 -0.26 -31.40 -21.97
CA GLY A 223 0.78 -31.40 -23.01
C GLY A 223 0.45 -30.54 -24.24
N MET A 224 -0.69 -29.89 -24.28
CA MET A 224 -1.03 -28.92 -25.30
C MET A 224 -0.67 -27.51 -24.83
N TYR A 225 -0.06 -26.71 -25.72
CA TYR A 225 0.32 -25.34 -25.43
C TYR A 225 -0.91 -24.46 -25.28
N ARG A 226 -1.28 -24.11 -24.07
CA ARG A 226 -2.24 -23.05 -23.82
C ARG A 226 -1.50 -21.73 -23.91
N LYS A 227 -1.70 -21.03 -25.02
CA LYS A 227 -1.26 -19.65 -25.12
C LYS A 227 -2.24 -18.76 -24.36
N TYR A 228 -1.77 -18.08 -23.33
CA TYR A 228 -2.50 -16.95 -22.79
C TYR A 228 -2.48 -15.83 -23.83
N GLY A 229 -3.64 -15.20 -24.05
CA GLY A 229 -3.73 -14.03 -24.93
C GLY A 229 -3.08 -12.79 -24.30
N LYS A 230 -2.95 -11.72 -25.10
CA LYS A 230 -2.33 -10.45 -24.67
C LYS A 230 -3.23 -9.61 -23.77
N THR A 231 -4.50 -9.96 -23.63
CA THR A 231 -5.48 -9.13 -22.92
C THR A 231 -5.27 -9.12 -21.41
N ALA A 232 -5.73 -8.06 -20.75
CA ALA A 232 -5.71 -7.93 -19.29
C ALA A 232 -6.49 -9.06 -18.59
N SER A 233 -7.56 -9.57 -19.21
CA SER A 233 -8.30 -10.75 -18.71
C SER A 233 -7.44 -12.00 -18.70
N GLU A 234 -6.66 -12.22 -19.76
CA GLU A 234 -5.76 -13.37 -19.85
C GLU A 234 -4.57 -13.22 -18.89
N HIS A 235 -4.08 -12.00 -18.72
CA HIS A 235 -3.07 -11.71 -17.71
C HIS A 235 -3.58 -12.01 -16.28
N LEU A 236 -4.80 -11.56 -15.95
CA LEU A 236 -5.42 -11.87 -14.67
C LEU A 236 -5.61 -13.38 -14.46
N ARG A 237 -5.99 -14.10 -15.54
CA ARG A 237 -6.10 -15.57 -15.54
C ARG A 237 -4.75 -16.25 -15.33
N PHE A 238 -3.72 -15.80 -16.03
CA PHE A 238 -2.36 -16.27 -15.87
C PHE A 238 -1.86 -16.06 -14.43
N PHE A 239 -1.98 -14.84 -13.92
CA PHE A 239 -1.55 -14.47 -12.57
C PHE A 239 -2.20 -15.39 -11.53
N ARG A 240 -3.52 -15.54 -11.58
CA ARG A 240 -4.25 -16.42 -10.67
C ARG A 240 -3.80 -17.87 -10.79
N ASN A 241 -3.66 -18.39 -12.00
CA ASN A 241 -3.25 -19.78 -12.23
C ASN A 241 -1.82 -19.99 -11.75
N PHE A 242 -0.92 -19.09 -12.07
CA PHE A 242 0.46 -19.12 -11.61
C PHE A 242 0.53 -19.22 -10.08
N LEU A 243 -0.12 -18.29 -9.37
CA LEU A 243 -0.12 -18.30 -7.91
C LEU A 243 -0.75 -19.57 -7.31
N SER A 244 -1.80 -20.11 -7.94
CA SER A 244 -2.46 -21.32 -7.47
C SER A 244 -1.64 -22.60 -7.68
N HIS A 245 -0.81 -22.64 -8.71
CA HIS A 245 -0.03 -23.81 -9.08
C HIS A 245 1.44 -23.69 -8.72
N PHE A 246 1.89 -22.50 -8.35
CA PHE A 246 3.28 -22.22 -8.00
C PHE A 246 3.78 -23.16 -6.90
N ARG A 247 3.00 -23.39 -5.87
CA ARG A 247 3.30 -24.35 -4.79
C ARG A 247 3.55 -25.75 -5.32
N ASN A 248 2.72 -26.21 -6.25
CA ASN A 248 2.81 -27.58 -6.75
C ASN A 248 4.02 -27.83 -7.64
N HIS A 249 4.47 -26.83 -8.37
CA HIS A 249 5.56 -26.96 -9.33
C HIS A 249 6.93 -26.58 -8.81
N TYR A 250 7.02 -25.56 -7.93
CA TYR A 250 8.29 -25.08 -7.41
C TYR A 250 8.66 -25.61 -6.04
N CYS A 251 7.69 -25.88 -5.16
CA CYS A 251 7.98 -26.38 -3.81
C CYS A 251 8.46 -27.84 -3.77
N ASN A 252 8.26 -28.60 -4.85
CA ASN A 252 8.87 -29.92 -4.98
C ASN A 252 10.37 -29.87 -5.25
N LEU A 253 10.91 -28.70 -5.62
CA LEU A 253 12.32 -28.54 -5.99
C LEU A 253 13.17 -27.87 -4.90
N ARG A 254 12.57 -27.14 -3.95
CA ARG A 254 13.28 -26.47 -2.85
C ARG A 254 12.43 -26.46 -1.56
N GLN A 255 13.06 -26.74 -0.42
CA GLN A 255 12.39 -26.86 0.91
C GLN A 255 11.92 -25.52 1.54
N GLU A 256 12.06 -24.37 0.88
CA GLU A 256 11.80 -23.03 1.42
C GLU A 256 10.45 -22.47 0.95
N ARG A 257 9.38 -22.84 1.66
CA ARG A 257 7.98 -22.68 1.18
C ARG A 257 7.38 -21.25 1.24
N HIS A 258 7.82 -20.38 2.13
CA HIS A 258 7.18 -19.07 2.32
C HIS A 258 7.81 -17.93 1.51
N GLU A 259 9.10 -17.97 1.32
CA GLU A 259 9.83 -16.98 0.53
C GLU A 259 9.45 -17.06 -0.95
N ASP A 260 9.16 -18.26 -1.44
CA ASP A 260 8.87 -18.51 -2.85
C ASP A 260 7.54 -17.90 -3.33
N GLU A 261 6.47 -17.94 -2.51
CA GLU A 261 5.18 -17.34 -2.86
C GLU A 261 5.22 -15.82 -2.86
N LYS A 262 5.88 -15.27 -1.86
CA LYS A 262 6.09 -13.84 -1.75
C LYS A 262 6.91 -13.32 -2.93
N TYR A 263 7.94 -14.08 -3.32
CA TYR A 263 8.76 -13.77 -4.48
C TYR A 263 7.98 -13.85 -5.79
N ALA A 264 7.18 -14.91 -5.97
CA ALA A 264 6.32 -15.08 -7.13
C ALA A 264 5.27 -13.96 -7.25
N GLU A 265 4.62 -13.59 -6.14
CA GLU A 265 3.68 -12.47 -6.10
C GLU A 265 4.38 -11.17 -6.48
N PHE A 266 5.56 -10.93 -5.91
CA PHE A 266 6.33 -9.74 -6.22
C PHE A 266 6.64 -9.63 -7.71
N LEU A 267 7.21 -10.68 -8.30
CA LEU A 267 7.55 -10.70 -9.71
C LEU A 267 6.35 -10.41 -10.60
N LEU A 268 5.23 -11.07 -10.34
CA LEU A 268 4.02 -10.88 -11.13
C LEU A 268 3.37 -9.51 -10.93
N SER A 269 3.55 -8.89 -9.79
CA SER A 269 3.05 -7.55 -9.53
C SER A 269 3.86 -6.47 -10.23
N GLU A 270 5.18 -6.69 -10.39
CA GLU A 270 6.09 -5.71 -10.99
C GLU A 270 6.17 -5.81 -12.52
N ILE A 271 6.02 -7.02 -13.04
CA ILE A 271 6.37 -7.32 -14.44
C ILE A 271 5.54 -6.57 -15.46
N PRO A 272 4.23 -6.46 -15.41
CA PRO A 272 3.56 -5.52 -16.28
C PRO A 272 3.13 -4.31 -15.48
N THR A 273 4.03 -3.35 -15.45
CA THR A 273 3.75 -1.95 -15.08
C THR A 273 2.51 -1.78 -14.18
N ASN A 274 2.61 -2.18 -12.90
CA ASN A 274 1.58 -1.93 -11.89
C ASN A 274 0.23 -2.64 -12.11
N PHE A 275 0.23 -3.83 -12.64
CA PHE A 275 -1.03 -4.51 -12.94
C PHE A 275 -1.95 -4.59 -11.72
N VAL A 276 -1.41 -4.94 -10.53
CA VAL A 276 -2.20 -4.99 -9.29
C VAL A 276 -2.74 -3.62 -8.90
N VAL A 277 -1.95 -2.55 -9.09
CA VAL A 277 -2.39 -1.17 -8.83
C VAL A 277 -3.50 -0.78 -9.81
N LYS A 278 -3.33 -1.05 -11.10
CA LYS A 278 -4.37 -0.77 -12.11
C LYS A 278 -5.67 -1.53 -11.83
N LEU A 279 -5.58 -2.80 -11.42
CA LEU A 279 -6.76 -3.57 -11.01
C LEU A 279 -7.42 -2.97 -9.76
N PHE A 280 -6.63 -2.51 -8.80
CA PHE A 280 -7.14 -1.82 -7.61
C PHE A 280 -7.85 -0.52 -8.00
N GLU A 281 -7.23 0.33 -8.83
CA GLU A 281 -7.82 1.58 -9.32
C GLU A 281 -9.15 1.31 -10.06
N MET A 282 -9.17 0.29 -10.91
CA MET A 282 -10.39 -0.16 -11.60
C MET A 282 -11.50 -0.53 -10.61
N VAL A 283 -11.17 -1.26 -9.54
CA VAL A 283 -12.15 -1.65 -8.50
C VAL A 283 -12.59 -0.44 -7.70
N MET A 284 -11.68 0.45 -7.35
CA MET A 284 -11.98 1.67 -6.57
C MET A 284 -12.86 2.66 -7.34
N ALA A 285 -12.66 2.79 -8.64
CA ALA A 285 -13.47 3.64 -9.50
C ALA A 285 -14.92 3.14 -9.66
N ASP A 286 -15.19 1.86 -9.41
CA ASP A 286 -16.53 1.27 -9.50
C ASP A 286 -17.14 1.09 -8.11
N LYS A 287 -18.15 1.90 -7.78
CA LYS A 287 -18.84 1.88 -6.47
C LYS A 287 -19.37 0.48 -6.09
N SER A 288 -19.84 -0.30 -7.07
CA SER A 288 -20.38 -1.64 -6.82
C SER A 288 -19.26 -2.65 -6.55
N LEU A 289 -18.16 -2.59 -7.31
CA LEU A 289 -16.98 -3.42 -7.07
C LEU A 289 -16.32 -3.05 -5.76
N ARG A 290 -16.10 -1.76 -5.51
CA ARG A 290 -15.50 -1.27 -4.28
C ARG A 290 -16.21 -1.81 -3.03
N ARG A 291 -17.55 -1.77 -2.99
CA ARG A 291 -18.34 -2.33 -1.88
C ARG A 291 -18.18 -3.84 -1.71
N LYS A 292 -17.87 -4.57 -2.78
CA LYS A 292 -17.65 -6.01 -2.70
C LYS A 292 -16.27 -6.38 -2.20
N PHE A 293 -15.26 -5.56 -2.50
CA PHE A 293 -13.87 -5.83 -2.15
C PHE A 293 -13.47 -5.26 -0.79
N PHE A 294 -14.00 -4.08 -0.47
CA PHE A 294 -13.62 -3.34 0.71
C PHE A 294 -14.88 -3.06 1.52
N HIS A 295 -14.96 -3.61 2.71
CA HIS A 295 -15.93 -3.11 3.67
C HIS A 295 -15.56 -1.68 4.03
N ILE A 296 -16.57 -0.79 4.05
CA ILE A 296 -16.36 0.66 4.26
C ILE A 296 -15.57 0.93 5.56
N HIS A 297 -15.62 0.02 6.53
CA HIS A 297 -14.86 0.10 7.79
C HIS A 297 -13.40 -0.39 7.70
N GLU A 298 -12.99 -1.05 6.61
CA GLU A 298 -11.61 -1.52 6.41
C GLU A 298 -10.75 -0.50 5.65
N LEU A 299 -11.40 0.51 5.06
CA LEU A 299 -10.75 1.59 4.31
C LEU A 299 -10.63 2.89 5.13
N VAL A 300 -11.22 2.91 6.32
CA VAL A 300 -11.24 4.12 7.18
C VAL A 300 -10.74 3.77 8.56
#